data_7840e2f1b60489a3bc9f3727a5239a1f
#
_entry.id   7840e2f1b60489a3bc9f3727a5239a1f
#
_cell.length_a   1.000
_cell.length_b   1.000
_cell.length_c   1.000
_cell.angle_alpha   90.00
_cell.angle_beta   90.00
_cell.angle_gamma   90.00
#
_symmetry.space_group_name_H-M   'P 1'
#
loop_
_entity.id
_entity.type
_entity.pdbx_description
1 polymer ?
#
loop_
_entity_poly.entity_id
_entity_poly.type
_entity_poly.pdbx_seq_one_letter_code
_entity_poly.pdbx_strand_id
1 'polypeptide(L)'
;VTYKASNKQYASAEMKNYKVGDKVSLRNLVKYAITVSDNTAHSMLVDYIGFQNLKNYGKSLGATSTLVGGDNFGTMNVHDAIIYITKLDELINKDATLGSELQSYFMNSDQNYLNFPEENIQAAQKYGQYEIYYHENGIVYTPNKYYVSILTSEGQNKYGFEKVIRNINTKVYELHQTFYQNRQDTCYNYVYNQEQ
;
A
#
# COMPACT_ATOMS: atom_id res chain seq x y z
N VAL A 1 -14.00 17.41 -6.67
CA VAL A 1 -13.62 18.15 -5.43
C VAL A 1 -12.98 19.46 -5.82
N THR A 2 -13.32 20.54 -5.13
CA THR A 2 -12.69 21.85 -5.37
C THR A 2 -11.39 21.95 -4.58
N TYR A 3 -10.30 22.31 -5.26
CA TYR A 3 -9.01 22.56 -4.63
C TYR A 3 -9.05 23.83 -3.77
N LYS A 4 -8.85 23.70 -2.47
CA LYS A 4 -8.83 24.81 -1.51
C LYS A 4 -7.39 25.15 -1.13
N ALA A 5 -7.12 26.39 -0.74
CA ALA A 5 -5.80 26.81 -0.27
C ALA A 5 -5.31 25.96 0.94
N SER A 6 -6.23 25.55 1.81
CA SER A 6 -5.95 24.68 2.97
C SER A 6 -5.47 23.27 2.59
N ASN A 7 -5.74 22.79 1.36
CA ASN A 7 -5.30 21.48 0.91
C ASN A 7 -3.85 21.47 0.41
N LYS A 8 -3.24 22.63 0.18
CA LYS A 8 -1.90 22.75 -0.40
C LYS A 8 -0.86 22.13 0.53
N GLN A 9 -0.09 21.20 0.00
CA GLN A 9 0.98 20.48 0.70
C GLN A 9 2.29 20.55 -0.09
N TYR A 10 3.40 20.27 0.58
CA TYR A 10 4.68 19.99 -0.07
C TYR A 10 4.61 18.64 -0.78
N ALA A 11 5.55 18.37 -1.68
CA ALA A 11 5.64 17.13 -2.46
C ALA A 11 4.34 16.85 -3.24
N SER A 12 3.88 17.83 -4.01
CA SER A 12 2.74 17.74 -4.92
C SER A 12 3.25 17.61 -6.34
N ALA A 13 3.25 16.38 -6.88
CA ALA A 13 3.79 16.09 -8.21
C ALA A 13 2.84 16.55 -9.33
N GLU A 14 1.57 16.16 -9.26
CA GLU A 14 0.55 16.47 -10.26
C GLU A 14 -0.28 17.73 -9.88
N MET A 15 -0.61 17.86 -8.61
CA MET A 15 -1.43 18.99 -8.13
C MET A 15 -0.71 20.33 -8.22
N LYS A 16 0.61 20.37 -8.42
CA LYS A 16 1.34 21.61 -8.73
C LYS A 16 0.85 22.31 -10.02
N ASN A 17 0.22 21.54 -10.92
CA ASN A 17 -0.33 22.05 -12.19
C ASN A 17 -1.73 22.65 -12.04
N TYR A 18 -2.33 22.56 -10.86
CA TYR A 18 -3.67 23.08 -10.54
C TYR A 18 -3.58 24.33 -9.69
N LYS A 19 -4.64 25.16 -9.75
CA LYS A 19 -4.78 26.39 -8.97
C LYS A 19 -5.91 26.24 -7.95
N VAL A 20 -5.81 26.96 -6.86
CA VAL A 20 -6.91 27.09 -5.88
C VAL A 20 -8.18 27.55 -6.63
N GLY A 21 -9.27 26.83 -6.41
CA GLY A 21 -10.54 27.00 -7.12
C GLY A 21 -10.81 25.98 -8.23
N ASP A 22 -9.78 25.31 -8.75
CA ASP A 22 -9.95 24.28 -9.78
C ASP A 22 -10.74 23.07 -9.24
N LYS A 23 -11.52 22.46 -10.13
CA LYS A 23 -12.24 21.21 -9.83
C LYS A 23 -11.44 20.01 -10.31
N VAL A 24 -11.18 19.08 -9.42
CA VAL A 24 -10.44 17.83 -9.70
C VAL A 24 -11.37 16.64 -9.43
N SER A 25 -11.38 15.67 -10.34
CA SER A 25 -12.19 14.46 -10.15
C SER A 25 -11.63 13.61 -9.00
N LEU A 26 -12.51 12.89 -8.28
CA LEU A 26 -12.06 11.94 -7.25
C LEU A 26 -11.12 10.88 -7.83
N ARG A 27 -11.41 10.40 -9.04
CA ARG A 27 -10.56 9.42 -9.74
C ARG A 27 -9.13 9.93 -9.93
N ASN A 28 -8.97 11.18 -10.37
CA ASN A 28 -7.63 11.79 -10.52
C ASN A 28 -6.94 11.98 -9.17
N LEU A 29 -7.65 12.41 -8.14
CA LEU A 29 -7.08 12.55 -6.80
C LEU A 29 -6.57 11.22 -6.26
N VAL A 30 -7.38 10.15 -6.39
CA VAL A 30 -6.97 8.79 -5.99
C VAL A 30 -5.74 8.34 -6.79
N LYS A 31 -5.78 8.49 -8.13
CA LYS A 31 -4.64 8.17 -8.98
C LYS A 31 -3.37 8.90 -8.53
N TYR A 32 -3.40 10.22 -8.38
CA TYR A 32 -2.23 11.01 -8.01
C TYR A 32 -1.68 10.67 -6.62
N ALA A 33 -2.57 10.48 -5.64
CA ALA A 33 -2.17 10.09 -4.29
C ALA A 33 -1.48 8.72 -4.27
N ILE A 34 -1.90 7.78 -5.12
CA ILE A 34 -1.33 6.43 -5.17
C ILE A 34 -0.07 6.39 -6.02
N THR A 35 -0.14 6.84 -7.30
CA THR A 35 0.93 6.61 -8.27
C THR A 35 2.18 7.44 -8.00
N VAL A 36 2.02 8.69 -7.61
CA VAL A 36 3.13 9.65 -7.38
C VAL A 36 3.15 10.23 -5.98
N SER A 37 2.38 9.64 -5.07
CA SER A 37 2.31 10.08 -3.66
C SER A 37 2.04 11.57 -3.49
N ASP A 38 1.13 12.14 -4.30
CA ASP A 38 0.81 13.56 -4.27
C ASP A 38 0.12 13.95 -2.96
N ASN A 39 0.83 14.69 -2.12
CA ASN A 39 0.34 15.07 -0.79
C ASN A 39 -0.85 16.03 -0.83
N THR A 40 -0.94 16.89 -1.85
CA THR A 40 -2.11 17.78 -2.01
C THR A 40 -3.34 16.98 -2.43
N ALA A 41 -3.19 16.01 -3.36
CA ALA A 41 -4.28 15.12 -3.72
C ALA A 41 -4.77 14.30 -2.52
N HIS A 42 -3.84 13.77 -1.71
CA HIS A 42 -4.16 13.08 -0.45
C HIS A 42 -4.92 13.99 0.51
N SER A 43 -4.44 15.21 0.77
CA SER A 43 -5.11 16.20 1.64
C SER A 43 -6.53 16.53 1.16
N MET A 44 -6.73 16.65 -0.16
CA MET A 44 -8.07 16.88 -0.74
C MET A 44 -9.00 15.68 -0.53
N LEU A 45 -8.48 14.45 -0.61
CA LEU A 45 -9.25 13.22 -0.32
C LEU A 45 -9.65 13.14 1.15
N VAL A 46 -8.71 13.43 2.07
CA VAL A 46 -8.99 13.46 3.52
C VAL A 46 -10.04 14.53 3.85
N ASP A 47 -9.94 15.73 3.27
CA ASP A 47 -10.93 16.80 3.46
C ASP A 47 -12.30 16.41 2.89
N TYR A 48 -12.35 15.73 1.73
CA TYR A 48 -13.60 15.28 1.11
C TYR A 48 -14.30 14.17 1.91
N ILE A 49 -13.55 13.20 2.39
CA ILE A 49 -14.11 12.08 3.18
C ILE A 49 -14.44 12.54 4.61
N GLY A 50 -13.63 13.44 5.15
CA GLY A 50 -13.65 13.89 6.52
C GLY A 50 -12.73 13.06 7.43
N PHE A 51 -11.86 13.76 8.14
CA PHE A 51 -10.86 13.17 9.05
C PHE A 51 -11.48 12.18 10.05
N GLN A 52 -12.58 12.56 10.70
CA GLN A 52 -13.26 11.70 11.68
C GLN A 52 -13.88 10.45 11.01
N ASN A 53 -14.38 10.57 9.79
CA ASN A 53 -14.93 9.43 9.05
C ASN A 53 -13.85 8.42 8.73
N LEU A 54 -12.64 8.87 8.33
CA LEU A 54 -11.49 7.98 8.11
C LEU A 54 -11.07 7.27 9.39
N LYS A 55 -11.00 7.98 10.52
CA LYS A 55 -10.69 7.36 11.83
C LYS A 55 -11.74 6.33 12.21
N ASN A 56 -13.01 6.64 12.06
CA ASN A 56 -14.11 5.72 12.38
C ASN A 56 -14.07 4.49 11.46
N TYR A 57 -13.77 4.68 10.17
CA TYR A 57 -13.61 3.57 9.24
C TYR A 57 -12.44 2.66 9.64
N GLY A 58 -11.27 3.21 9.91
CA GLY A 58 -10.14 2.43 10.40
C GLY A 58 -10.48 1.63 11.67
N LYS A 59 -11.11 2.28 12.64
CA LYS A 59 -11.57 1.63 13.87
C LYS A 59 -12.57 0.49 13.59
N SER A 60 -13.48 0.67 12.63
CA SER A 60 -14.44 -0.38 12.25
C SER A 60 -13.80 -1.60 11.60
N LEU A 61 -12.61 -1.45 11.04
CA LEU A 61 -11.77 -2.54 10.50
C LEU A 61 -10.90 -3.21 11.58
N GLY A 62 -10.87 -2.68 12.81
CA GLY A 62 -10.01 -3.15 13.90
C GLY A 62 -8.64 -2.47 13.95
N ALA A 63 -8.39 -1.44 13.13
CA ALA A 63 -7.15 -0.68 13.19
C ALA A 63 -7.07 0.18 14.46
N THR A 64 -5.89 0.26 15.06
CA THR A 64 -5.67 0.87 16.38
C THR A 64 -4.93 2.21 16.32
N SER A 65 -4.23 2.48 15.22
CA SER A 65 -3.33 3.64 15.07
C SER A 65 -3.68 4.57 13.91
N THR A 66 -4.83 4.39 13.26
CA THR A 66 -5.22 5.19 12.10
C THR A 66 -5.34 6.67 12.44
N LEU A 67 -4.54 7.49 11.76
CA LEU A 67 -4.50 8.95 11.93
C LEU A 67 -4.30 9.37 13.40
N VAL A 68 -3.51 8.61 14.16
CA VAL A 68 -3.03 9.03 15.48
C VAL A 68 -2.07 10.22 15.29
N GLY A 69 -2.20 11.24 16.14
CA GLY A 69 -1.41 12.47 16.01
C GLY A 69 -2.21 13.67 15.52
N GLY A 70 -3.37 13.44 14.90
CA GLY A 70 -4.34 14.51 14.59
C GLY A 70 -4.06 15.26 13.28
N ASP A 71 -3.08 14.84 12.48
CA ASP A 71 -2.83 15.37 11.14
C ASP A 71 -3.33 14.41 10.04
N ASN A 72 -3.33 14.89 8.80
CA ASN A 72 -3.85 14.15 7.65
C ASN A 72 -2.98 12.93 7.26
N PHE A 73 -1.75 12.84 7.73
CA PHE A 73 -0.82 11.77 7.37
C PHE A 73 -0.74 10.71 8.48
N GLY A 74 -0.76 11.15 9.74
CA GLY A 74 -0.78 10.27 10.91
C GLY A 74 0.39 9.29 11.00
N THR A 75 0.25 8.32 11.88
CA THR A 75 1.17 7.18 12.05
C THR A 75 0.41 5.88 11.91
N MET A 76 1.12 4.80 11.59
CA MET A 76 0.55 3.46 11.43
C MET A 76 1.52 2.41 11.93
N ASN A 77 1.03 1.33 12.50
CA ASN A 77 1.81 0.13 12.79
C ASN A 77 1.61 -0.95 11.70
N VAL A 78 2.45 -1.97 11.69
CA VAL A 78 2.41 -3.04 10.67
C VAL A 78 1.10 -3.83 10.70
N HIS A 79 0.49 -4.02 11.86
CA HIS A 79 -0.78 -4.72 12.00
C HIS A 79 -1.89 -3.96 11.25
N ASP A 80 -2.00 -2.66 11.48
CA ASP A 80 -3.00 -1.82 10.83
C ASP A 80 -2.75 -1.73 9.31
N ALA A 81 -1.47 -1.67 8.88
CA ALA A 81 -1.12 -1.69 7.48
C ALA A 81 -1.61 -2.97 6.78
N ILE A 82 -1.44 -4.14 7.40
CA ILE A 82 -1.95 -5.42 6.86
C ILE A 82 -3.48 -5.43 6.80
N ILE A 83 -4.18 -4.86 7.78
CA ILE A 83 -5.65 -4.70 7.71
C ILE A 83 -6.05 -3.93 6.45
N TYR A 84 -5.41 -2.79 6.18
CA TYR A 84 -5.73 -1.98 5.00
C TYR A 84 -5.34 -2.65 3.70
N ILE A 85 -4.21 -3.36 3.63
CA ILE A 85 -3.78 -4.13 2.46
C ILE A 85 -4.79 -5.25 2.16
N THR A 86 -5.23 -5.98 3.18
CA THR A 86 -6.26 -7.02 3.04
C THR A 86 -7.56 -6.41 2.50
N LYS A 87 -7.95 -5.24 3.04
CA LYS A 87 -9.15 -4.55 2.57
C LYS A 87 -9.02 -4.00 1.16
N LEU A 88 -7.82 -3.57 0.77
CA LEU A 88 -7.51 -3.18 -0.60
C LEU A 88 -7.68 -4.37 -1.56
N ASP A 89 -7.17 -5.54 -1.22
CA ASP A 89 -7.31 -6.75 -2.03
C ASP A 89 -8.76 -7.18 -2.19
N GLU A 90 -9.56 -7.12 -1.11
CA GLU A 90 -11.01 -7.34 -1.19
C GLU A 90 -11.69 -6.36 -2.17
N LEU A 91 -11.30 -5.08 -2.12
CA LEU A 91 -11.87 -4.05 -2.99
C LEU A 91 -11.48 -4.25 -4.45
N ILE A 92 -10.22 -4.62 -4.72
CA ILE A 92 -9.72 -4.95 -6.06
C ILE A 92 -10.53 -6.11 -6.66
N ASN A 93 -10.85 -7.12 -5.87
CA ASN A 93 -11.56 -8.30 -6.34
C ASN A 93 -13.10 -8.13 -6.38
N LYS A 94 -13.64 -7.04 -5.83
CA LYS A 94 -15.08 -6.81 -5.75
C LYS A 94 -15.70 -6.36 -7.07
N ASP A 95 -14.98 -5.59 -7.87
CA ASP A 95 -15.46 -5.02 -9.13
C ASP A 95 -14.38 -5.15 -10.19
N ALA A 96 -14.65 -5.86 -11.26
CA ALA A 96 -13.67 -6.16 -12.29
C ALA A 96 -13.10 -4.90 -12.99
N THR A 97 -13.91 -3.86 -13.16
CA THR A 97 -13.48 -2.62 -13.85
C THR A 97 -12.76 -1.67 -12.90
N LEU A 98 -13.44 -1.28 -11.81
CA LEU A 98 -12.87 -0.35 -10.84
C LEU A 98 -11.72 -0.97 -10.05
N GLY A 99 -11.81 -2.26 -9.75
CA GLY A 99 -10.76 -3.01 -9.07
C GLY A 99 -9.49 -3.12 -9.92
N SER A 100 -9.61 -3.44 -11.22
CA SER A 100 -8.45 -3.48 -12.13
C SER A 100 -7.81 -2.11 -12.29
N GLU A 101 -8.60 -1.04 -12.37
CA GLU A 101 -8.09 0.32 -12.42
C GLU A 101 -7.34 0.68 -11.14
N LEU A 102 -7.93 0.39 -9.98
CA LEU A 102 -7.29 0.64 -8.68
C LEU A 102 -6.01 -0.16 -8.53
N GLN A 103 -6.01 -1.45 -8.86
CA GLN A 103 -4.84 -2.30 -8.87
C GLN A 103 -3.73 -1.71 -9.73
N SER A 104 -4.08 -1.24 -10.95
CA SER A 104 -3.11 -0.64 -11.86
C SER A 104 -2.43 0.59 -11.27
N TYR A 105 -3.13 1.41 -10.48
CA TYR A 105 -2.52 2.55 -9.80
C TYR A 105 -1.45 2.13 -8.80
N PHE A 106 -1.72 1.11 -7.99
CA PHE A 106 -0.75 0.58 -7.03
C PHE A 106 0.42 -0.15 -7.71
N MET A 107 0.18 -0.86 -8.83
CA MET A 107 1.24 -1.52 -9.60
C MET A 107 2.14 -0.52 -10.34
N ASN A 108 1.64 0.70 -10.62
CA ASN A 108 2.38 1.79 -11.26
C ASN A 108 2.79 2.88 -10.25
N SER A 109 2.96 2.53 -8.97
CA SER A 109 3.60 3.42 -8.01
C SER A 109 5.02 3.76 -8.48
N ASP A 110 5.44 5.01 -8.31
CA ASP A 110 6.78 5.48 -8.69
C ASP A 110 7.92 4.87 -7.85
N GLN A 111 7.59 4.21 -6.73
CA GLN A 111 8.47 3.35 -5.95
C GLN A 111 7.95 1.90 -6.03
N ASN A 112 8.84 0.93 -6.26
CA ASN A 112 8.45 -0.45 -6.58
C ASN A 112 9.39 -1.50 -5.96
N TYR A 113 9.72 -1.35 -4.70
CA TYR A 113 10.71 -2.19 -4.00
C TYR A 113 10.23 -3.60 -3.67
N LEU A 114 8.93 -3.90 -3.83
CA LEU A 114 8.37 -5.24 -3.61
C LEU A 114 8.34 -6.11 -4.88
N ASN A 115 8.68 -5.56 -6.04
CA ASN A 115 8.73 -6.32 -7.29
C ASN A 115 9.96 -7.24 -7.33
N PHE A 116 9.81 -8.40 -7.99
CA PHE A 116 10.89 -9.30 -8.39
C PHE A 116 10.94 -9.36 -9.92
N PRO A 117 11.63 -8.43 -10.60
CA PRO A 117 11.63 -8.34 -12.06
C PRO A 117 12.18 -9.59 -12.75
N GLU A 118 13.19 -10.23 -12.16
CA GLU A 118 13.85 -11.44 -12.67
C GLU A 118 12.89 -12.64 -12.70
N GLU A 119 11.90 -12.67 -11.80
CA GLU A 119 10.86 -13.69 -11.73
C GLU A 119 9.54 -13.24 -12.39
N ASN A 120 9.51 -12.04 -12.98
CA ASN A 120 8.30 -11.41 -13.52
C ASN A 120 7.17 -11.28 -12.49
N ILE A 121 7.52 -11.10 -11.22
CA ILE A 121 6.57 -10.91 -10.12
C ILE A 121 6.39 -9.41 -9.86
N GLN A 122 5.14 -8.98 -9.85
CA GLN A 122 4.75 -7.61 -9.59
C GLN A 122 4.01 -7.49 -8.25
N ALA A 123 3.96 -6.28 -7.72
CA ALA A 123 3.21 -5.96 -6.52
C ALA A 123 2.32 -4.72 -6.73
N ALA A 124 1.11 -4.77 -6.18
CA ALA A 124 0.33 -3.57 -5.91
C ALA A 124 0.83 -2.99 -4.60
N GLN A 125 1.53 -1.85 -4.64
CA GLN A 125 2.32 -1.36 -3.53
C GLN A 125 2.19 0.15 -3.33
N LYS A 126 2.43 0.58 -2.09
CA LYS A 126 2.50 2.00 -1.73
C LYS A 126 3.59 2.22 -0.70
N TYR A 127 4.52 3.07 -1.08
CA TYR A 127 5.55 3.55 -0.17
C TYR A 127 5.06 4.69 0.73
N GLY A 128 5.77 4.88 1.84
CA GLY A 128 5.68 6.06 2.70
C GLY A 128 7.08 6.55 3.02
N GLN A 129 7.27 7.87 3.02
CA GLN A 129 8.53 8.50 3.33
C GLN A 129 8.33 9.74 4.16
N TYR A 130 9.03 9.81 5.30
CA TYR A 130 9.12 11.03 6.11
C TYR A 130 10.42 11.02 6.92
N GLU A 131 11.27 12.02 6.74
CA GLU A 131 12.60 12.11 7.40
C GLU A 131 13.44 10.84 7.21
N ILE A 132 13.71 10.11 8.31
CA ILE A 132 14.44 8.83 8.31
C ILE A 132 13.54 7.62 8.08
N TYR A 133 12.22 7.81 8.08
CA TYR A 133 11.26 6.72 7.96
C TYR A 133 10.99 6.43 6.49
N TYR A 134 11.21 5.17 6.12
CA TYR A 134 10.87 4.63 4.80
C TYR A 134 10.07 3.36 4.97
N HIS A 135 8.97 3.27 4.27
CA HIS A 135 8.01 2.19 4.41
C HIS A 135 7.59 1.70 3.03
N GLU A 136 7.32 0.40 2.93
CA GLU A 136 6.73 -0.19 1.75
C GLU A 136 5.68 -1.21 2.16
N ASN A 137 4.50 -1.11 1.55
CA ASN A 137 3.36 -1.94 1.88
C ASN A 137 2.69 -2.41 0.60
N GLY A 138 2.28 -3.68 0.54
CA GLY A 138 1.62 -4.13 -0.68
C GLY A 138 1.18 -5.57 -0.71
N ILE A 139 0.64 -5.92 -1.87
CA ILE A 139 0.19 -7.26 -2.27
C ILE A 139 1.18 -7.75 -3.32
N VAL A 140 1.93 -8.81 -3.05
CA VAL A 140 2.87 -9.40 -4.00
C VAL A 140 2.18 -10.55 -4.74
N TYR A 141 2.12 -10.46 -6.06
CA TYR A 141 1.39 -11.40 -6.93
C TYR A 141 2.27 -12.55 -7.37
N THR A 142 2.52 -13.47 -6.45
CA THR A 142 3.07 -14.80 -6.73
C THR A 142 1.93 -15.76 -7.06
N PRO A 143 2.17 -17.03 -7.49
CA PRO A 143 1.12 -18.04 -7.61
C PRO A 143 0.27 -18.18 -6.34
N ASN A 144 0.89 -17.97 -5.17
CA ASN A 144 0.21 -17.73 -3.89
C ASN A 144 0.54 -16.33 -3.42
N LYS A 145 -0.32 -15.37 -3.75
CA LYS A 145 -0.12 -13.99 -3.34
C LYS A 145 0.04 -13.86 -1.83
N TYR A 146 0.85 -12.91 -1.40
CA TYR A 146 0.99 -12.57 0.01
C TYR A 146 0.92 -11.07 0.24
N TYR A 147 0.63 -10.68 1.47
CA TYR A 147 0.63 -9.30 1.91
C TYR A 147 1.88 -9.02 2.73
N VAL A 148 2.49 -7.88 2.50
CA VAL A 148 3.69 -7.48 3.22
C VAL A 148 3.61 -6.03 3.66
N SER A 149 4.07 -5.77 4.88
CA SER A 149 4.24 -4.42 5.43
C SER A 149 5.63 -4.33 6.02
N ILE A 150 6.44 -3.43 5.48
CA ILE A 150 7.82 -3.17 5.93
C ILE A 150 7.88 -1.72 6.38
N LEU A 151 8.00 -1.50 7.68
CA LEU A 151 8.16 -0.18 8.28
C LEU A 151 9.58 -0.07 8.85
N THR A 152 10.35 0.93 8.40
CA THR A 152 11.76 1.08 8.75
C THR A 152 12.13 2.53 9.03
N SER A 153 13.16 2.75 9.84
CA SER A 153 13.83 4.03 10.09
C SER A 153 15.17 4.15 9.36
N GLU A 154 15.36 3.38 8.28
CA GLU A 154 16.63 3.26 7.55
C GLU A 154 16.82 4.31 6.44
N GLY A 155 15.99 5.35 6.37
CA GLY A 155 16.02 6.35 5.31
C GLY A 155 17.35 7.11 5.17
N GLN A 156 18.17 7.15 6.23
CA GLN A 156 19.52 7.73 6.20
C GLN A 156 20.62 6.65 6.13
N ASN A 157 20.25 5.39 5.90
CA ASN A 157 21.21 4.32 5.80
C ASN A 157 22.16 4.54 4.62
N LYS A 158 23.46 4.44 4.90
CA LYS A 158 24.55 4.60 3.93
C LYS A 158 24.41 3.66 2.72
N TYR A 159 23.82 2.50 2.91
CA TYR A 159 23.64 1.48 1.86
C TYR A 159 22.31 1.58 1.12
N GLY A 160 21.48 2.58 1.47
CA GLY A 160 20.16 2.82 0.89
C GLY A 160 19.06 1.97 1.53
N PHE A 161 18.00 2.64 1.93
CA PHE A 161 16.77 2.00 2.45
C PHE A 161 16.16 1.00 1.43
N GLU A 162 16.31 1.25 0.13
CA GLU A 162 15.85 0.37 -0.95
C GLU A 162 16.39 -1.04 -0.80
N LYS A 163 17.69 -1.16 -0.57
CA LYS A 163 18.35 -2.46 -0.37
C LYS A 163 17.82 -3.16 0.88
N VAL A 164 17.55 -2.42 1.95
CA VAL A 164 16.97 -2.98 3.18
C VAL A 164 15.59 -3.55 2.89
N ILE A 165 14.70 -2.76 2.25
CA ILE A 165 13.35 -3.20 1.90
C ILE A 165 13.39 -4.42 0.98
N ARG A 166 14.19 -4.39 -0.10
CA ARG A 166 14.33 -5.52 -1.03
C ARG A 166 14.85 -6.78 -0.33
N ASN A 167 15.87 -6.67 0.51
CA ASN A 167 16.41 -7.81 1.25
C ASN A 167 15.37 -8.41 2.20
N ILE A 168 14.59 -7.59 2.91
CA ILE A 168 13.50 -8.07 3.78
C ILE A 168 12.45 -8.78 2.93
N ASN A 169 12.00 -8.15 1.83
CA ASN A 169 10.99 -8.75 0.95
C ASN A 169 11.47 -10.09 0.35
N THR A 170 12.75 -10.18 -0.05
CA THR A 170 13.34 -11.44 -0.53
C THR A 170 13.24 -12.53 0.52
N LYS A 171 13.57 -12.24 1.79
CA LYS A 171 13.46 -13.22 2.87
C LYS A 171 12.01 -13.60 3.16
N VAL A 172 11.09 -12.66 3.11
CA VAL A 172 9.65 -12.94 3.24
C VAL A 172 9.18 -13.86 2.11
N TYR A 173 9.59 -13.59 0.87
CA TYR A 173 9.27 -14.41 -0.29
C TYR A 173 9.80 -15.84 -0.15
N GLU A 174 11.09 -16.02 0.18
CA GLU A 174 11.70 -17.33 0.40
C GLU A 174 10.94 -18.15 1.47
N LEU A 175 10.60 -17.51 2.60
CA LEU A 175 9.82 -18.14 3.67
C LEU A 175 8.41 -18.50 3.20
N HIS A 176 7.75 -17.59 2.47
CA HIS A 176 6.42 -17.82 1.94
C HIS A 176 6.39 -19.03 0.99
N GLN A 177 7.37 -19.15 0.08
CA GLN A 177 7.50 -20.30 -0.81
C GLN A 177 7.72 -21.60 -0.03
N THR A 178 8.58 -21.57 0.98
CA THR A 178 8.84 -22.73 1.84
C THR A 178 7.59 -23.19 2.58
N PHE A 179 6.84 -22.28 3.19
CA PHE A 179 5.59 -22.60 3.88
C PHE A 179 4.52 -23.14 2.92
N TYR A 180 4.45 -22.57 1.73
CA TYR A 180 3.51 -23.04 0.73
C TYR A 180 3.83 -24.46 0.28
N GLN A 181 5.09 -24.75 -0.04
CA GLN A 181 5.52 -26.10 -0.43
C GLN A 181 5.24 -27.11 0.67
N ASN A 182 5.64 -26.83 1.91
CA ASN A 182 5.38 -27.69 3.05
C ASN A 182 3.89 -27.99 3.25
N ARG A 183 3.04 -27.00 3.03
CA ARG A 183 1.58 -27.17 3.11
C ARG A 183 1.05 -28.08 2.02
N GLN A 184 1.54 -27.93 0.78
CA GLN A 184 1.17 -28.79 -0.34
C GLN A 184 1.59 -30.24 -0.08
N ASP A 185 2.82 -30.47 0.36
CA ASP A 185 3.35 -31.79 0.67
C ASP A 185 2.56 -32.46 1.80
N THR A 186 2.20 -31.70 2.84
CA THR A 186 1.37 -32.21 3.95
C THR A 186 -0.03 -32.58 3.47
N CYS A 187 -0.67 -31.77 2.66
CA CYS A 187 -2.00 -32.07 2.11
C CYS A 187 -1.96 -33.28 1.19
N TYR A 188 -0.96 -33.37 0.31
CA TYR A 188 -0.78 -34.51 -0.59
C TYR A 188 -0.62 -35.82 0.19
N ASN A 189 0.28 -35.85 1.17
CA ASN A 189 0.52 -37.03 2.01
C ASN A 189 -0.73 -37.40 2.82
N TYR A 190 -1.51 -36.45 3.29
CA TYR A 190 -2.76 -36.74 4.00
C TYR A 190 -3.77 -37.44 3.10
N VAL A 191 -4.01 -36.91 1.89
CA VAL A 191 -4.95 -37.53 0.92
C VAL A 191 -4.49 -38.90 0.49
N TYR A 192 -3.22 -39.04 0.12
CA TYR A 192 -2.65 -40.34 -0.32
C TYR A 192 -2.78 -41.44 0.74
N ASN A 193 -2.57 -41.09 2.01
CA ASN A 193 -2.69 -42.05 3.11
C ASN A 193 -4.14 -42.42 3.47
N GLN A 194 -5.14 -41.68 3.00
CA GLN A 194 -6.57 -42.03 3.17
C GLN A 194 -7.11 -42.94 2.08
N GLU A 195 -6.40 -43.06 0.95
CA GLU A 195 -6.79 -43.91 -0.19
C GLU A 195 -6.15 -45.29 -0.14
N GLN A 196 -5.32 -45.60 0.86
CA GLN A 196 -4.75 -46.92 1.14
C GLN A 196 -5.44 -47.57 2.34
#